data_083b1df9a1190324ae8f6766bb7c1cc5
#
_entry.id   083b1df9a1190324ae8f6766bb7c1cc5
#
_cell.length_a   1.000
_cell.length_b   1.000
_cell.length_c   1.000
_cell.angle_alpha   90.00
_cell.angle_beta   90.00
_cell.angle_gamma   90.00
#
_symmetry.space_group_name_H-M   'P 1'
#
loop_
_entity.id
_entity.type
_entity.pdbx_description
1 polymer ?
#
loop_
_entity_poly.entity_id
_entity_poly.type
_entity_poly.pdbx_seq_one_letter_code
_entity_poly.pdbx_strand_id
1 'polypeptide(L)'
;MAMTHDYLDYLNQRVGIAPANSQEELQAAETIASLMGQHDVEPAIEEFDVPSVSGLVPAIISIAMFLGALVSGFGVGVLTLIGFLLAAVPAVLALLRAFGREPSLAIGPSARSQNVIAVHRATGPLVVKGSRPIVVVAHYDTPHENFLYSTAIAPYLPLVARVSAPCSYAVAACAFVQLLGFIPAPARIVFWVLGILAALPSVLLAVGAIYERVSPCTLGANDNKASVASLLGVMENVRPSGLVPTPRPAAEPEPEAPEEGPEEPASEDGGYPAAEPA
;
A
#
# COMPACT_ATOMS: atom_id res chain seq x y z
N MET A 1 -19.78 10.28 25.30
CA MET A 1 -19.81 9.45 24.08
C MET A 1 -18.78 10.04 23.15
N ALA A 2 -17.78 9.27 22.77
CA ALA A 2 -16.72 9.73 21.89
C ALA A 2 -17.28 9.93 20.45
N MET A 3 -16.74 10.88 19.75
CA MET A 3 -17.08 11.15 18.35
C MET A 3 -16.00 10.59 17.44
N THR A 4 -16.30 10.36 16.18
CA THR A 4 -15.33 9.82 15.22
C THR A 4 -14.04 10.68 15.14
N HIS A 5 -14.16 12.00 15.29
CA HIS A 5 -12.98 12.88 15.27
C HIS A 5 -12.09 12.69 16.50
N ASP A 6 -12.63 12.36 17.67
CA ASP A 6 -11.84 12.11 18.88
C ASP A 6 -10.95 10.87 18.68
N TYR A 7 -11.49 9.82 18.04
CA TYR A 7 -10.71 8.64 17.67
C TYR A 7 -9.64 8.95 16.62
N LEU A 8 -9.96 9.78 15.63
CA LEU A 8 -9.00 10.17 14.59
C LEU A 8 -7.84 10.97 15.20
N ASP A 9 -8.15 11.93 16.07
CA ASP A 9 -7.14 12.74 16.75
C ASP A 9 -6.25 11.88 17.64
N TYR A 10 -6.85 10.94 18.38
CA TYR A 10 -6.12 9.97 19.19
C TYR A 10 -5.18 9.11 18.33
N LEU A 11 -5.70 8.52 17.22
CA LEU A 11 -4.91 7.69 16.32
C LEU A 11 -3.76 8.47 15.67
N ASN A 12 -4.00 9.71 15.26
CA ASN A 12 -2.96 10.56 14.66
C ASN A 12 -1.81 10.87 15.63
N GLN A 13 -2.11 10.94 16.92
CA GLN A 13 -1.09 11.24 17.94
C GLN A 13 -0.40 9.98 18.48
N ARG A 14 -1.12 8.86 18.55
CA ARG A 14 -0.60 7.62 19.16
C ARG A 14 -0.06 6.62 18.17
N VAL A 15 -0.66 6.56 17.00
CA VAL A 15 -0.22 5.68 15.92
C VAL A 15 0.55 6.54 14.94
N GLY A 16 1.87 6.43 14.96
CA GLY A 16 2.75 7.10 14.00
C GLY A 16 2.62 6.56 12.57
N ILE A 17 3.72 6.54 11.86
CA ILE A 17 3.85 5.85 10.58
C ILE A 17 3.95 4.35 10.88
N ALA A 18 3.03 3.57 10.33
CA ALA A 18 2.91 2.12 10.57
C ALA A 18 2.80 1.36 9.24
N PRO A 19 3.91 1.20 8.51
CA PRO A 19 3.90 0.50 7.23
C PRO A 19 3.53 -0.98 7.41
N ALA A 20 2.86 -1.56 6.42
CA ALA A 20 2.54 -2.98 6.44
C ALA A 20 3.79 -3.86 6.67
N ASN A 21 3.64 -4.91 7.45
CA ASN A 21 4.69 -5.87 7.85
C ASN A 21 5.82 -5.25 8.70
N SER A 22 5.56 -4.17 9.41
CA SER A 22 6.51 -3.52 10.32
C SER A 22 6.17 -3.77 11.79
N GLN A 23 7.10 -3.46 12.67
CA GLN A 23 6.85 -3.52 14.11
C GLN A 23 5.92 -2.40 14.58
N GLU A 24 5.94 -1.28 13.88
CA GLU A 24 5.03 -0.15 14.09
C GLU A 24 3.59 -0.52 13.74
N GLU A 25 3.37 -1.39 12.75
CA GLU A 25 2.05 -1.96 12.44
C GLU A 25 1.52 -2.79 13.61
N LEU A 26 2.36 -3.60 14.27
CA LEU A 26 1.97 -4.34 15.45
C LEU A 26 1.59 -3.41 16.61
N GLN A 27 2.36 -2.36 16.85
CA GLN A 27 2.04 -1.36 17.88
C GLN A 27 0.72 -0.63 17.58
N ALA A 28 0.45 -0.37 16.30
CA ALA A 28 -0.83 0.18 15.88
C ALA A 28 -1.98 -0.81 16.15
N ALA A 29 -1.79 -2.09 15.87
CA ALA A 29 -2.75 -3.15 16.17
C ALA A 29 -3.06 -3.24 17.68
N GLU A 30 -2.04 -3.22 18.53
CA GLU A 30 -2.20 -3.23 19.98
C GLU A 30 -2.97 -2.00 20.49
N THR A 31 -2.68 -0.83 19.92
CA THR A 31 -3.39 0.41 20.24
C THR A 31 -4.86 0.33 19.85
N ILE A 32 -5.16 -0.17 18.65
CA ILE A 32 -6.54 -0.35 18.16
C ILE A 32 -7.26 -1.42 19.01
N ALA A 33 -6.61 -2.53 19.32
CA ALA A 33 -7.18 -3.56 20.18
C ALA A 33 -7.52 -2.99 21.57
N SER A 34 -6.65 -2.16 22.16
CA SER A 34 -6.93 -1.49 23.42
C SER A 34 -8.17 -0.58 23.34
N LEU A 35 -8.33 0.16 22.25
CA LEU A 35 -9.52 1.00 22.03
C LEU A 35 -10.79 0.13 21.88
N MET A 36 -10.71 -0.95 21.11
CA MET A 36 -11.84 -1.87 20.94
C MET A 36 -12.23 -2.52 22.26
N GLY A 37 -11.26 -2.87 23.11
CA GLY A 37 -11.51 -3.45 24.43
C GLY A 37 -12.30 -2.54 25.37
N GLN A 38 -12.25 -1.22 25.19
CA GLN A 38 -13.04 -0.26 25.97
C GLN A 38 -14.56 -0.38 25.72
N HIS A 39 -14.97 -1.05 24.65
CA HIS A 39 -16.37 -1.30 24.31
C HIS A 39 -16.91 -2.60 24.89
N ASP A 40 -16.30 -3.15 25.94
CA ASP A 40 -16.69 -4.40 26.62
C ASP A 40 -16.80 -5.58 25.61
N VAL A 41 -15.81 -5.67 24.72
CA VAL A 41 -15.54 -6.79 23.84
C VAL A 41 -14.11 -7.26 24.03
N GLU A 42 -13.84 -8.53 23.77
CA GLU A 42 -12.49 -9.07 23.79
C GLU A 42 -11.91 -9.04 22.36
N PRO A 43 -11.02 -8.09 22.04
CA PRO A 43 -10.36 -8.08 20.75
C PRO A 43 -9.29 -9.17 20.69
N ALA A 44 -9.17 -9.82 19.53
CA ALA A 44 -8.10 -10.77 19.23
C ALA A 44 -7.19 -10.19 18.16
N ILE A 45 -5.88 -10.36 18.35
CA ILE A 45 -4.89 -10.08 17.30
C ILE A 45 -4.54 -11.41 16.65
N GLU A 46 -4.84 -11.56 15.38
CA GLU A 46 -4.55 -12.75 14.60
C GLU A 46 -3.41 -12.46 13.62
N GLU A 47 -2.30 -13.16 13.81
CA GLU A 47 -1.13 -13.07 12.92
C GLU A 47 -1.32 -13.97 11.69
N PHE A 48 -0.83 -13.50 10.55
CA PHE A 48 -0.80 -14.28 9.31
C PHE A 48 0.42 -13.93 8.46
N ASP A 49 0.83 -14.88 7.62
CA ASP A 49 1.96 -14.70 6.72
C ASP A 49 1.51 -14.10 5.38
N VAL A 50 2.23 -13.07 4.92
CA VAL A 50 1.98 -12.37 3.66
C VAL A 50 3.24 -12.37 2.81
N PRO A 51 3.16 -12.61 1.50
CA PRO A 51 4.31 -12.43 0.61
C PRO A 51 4.69 -10.95 0.49
N SER A 52 5.91 -10.60 0.90
CA SER A 52 6.37 -9.21 1.00
C SER A 52 6.45 -8.43 -0.32
N VAL A 53 6.50 -9.13 -1.46
CA VAL A 53 6.60 -8.51 -2.80
C VAL A 53 5.36 -8.69 -3.66
N SER A 54 4.27 -9.20 -3.11
CA SER A 54 3.02 -9.45 -3.85
C SER A 54 2.49 -8.20 -4.56
N GLY A 55 2.65 -7.02 -4.00
CA GLY A 55 2.24 -5.75 -4.60
C GLY A 55 3.01 -5.35 -5.86
N LEU A 56 4.22 -5.89 -6.09
CA LEU A 56 4.98 -5.64 -7.31
C LEU A 56 4.62 -6.56 -8.48
N VAL A 57 3.97 -7.69 -8.22
CA VAL A 57 3.65 -8.66 -9.26
C VAL A 57 2.80 -8.07 -10.39
N PRO A 58 1.74 -7.29 -10.12
CA PRO A 58 0.98 -6.61 -11.19
C PRO A 58 1.84 -5.63 -12.00
N ALA A 59 2.78 -4.93 -11.33
CA ALA A 59 3.70 -4.01 -12.01
C ALA A 59 4.65 -4.75 -12.95
N ILE A 60 5.27 -5.85 -12.49
CA ILE A 60 6.17 -6.70 -13.30
C ILE A 60 5.42 -7.25 -14.51
N ILE A 61 4.18 -7.73 -14.33
CA ILE A 61 3.34 -8.26 -15.40
C ILE A 61 3.00 -7.16 -16.42
N SER A 62 2.70 -5.94 -15.96
CA SER A 62 2.40 -4.80 -16.85
C SER A 62 3.61 -4.36 -17.66
N ILE A 63 4.80 -4.36 -17.06
CA ILE A 63 6.05 -4.07 -17.76
C ILE A 63 6.36 -5.18 -18.77
N ALA A 64 6.21 -6.44 -18.39
CA ALA A 64 6.40 -7.57 -19.30
C ALA A 64 5.43 -7.50 -20.49
N MET A 65 4.17 -7.11 -20.28
CA MET A 65 3.19 -6.86 -21.33
C MET A 65 3.66 -5.76 -22.28
N PHE A 66 4.14 -4.64 -21.76
CA PHE A 66 4.63 -3.53 -22.57
C PHE A 66 5.85 -3.94 -23.41
N LEU A 67 6.83 -4.62 -22.80
CA LEU A 67 7.98 -5.17 -23.50
C LEU A 67 7.54 -6.19 -24.55
N GLY A 68 6.55 -7.04 -24.24
CA GLY A 68 5.96 -7.96 -25.17
C GLY A 68 5.32 -7.28 -26.38
N ALA A 69 4.58 -6.19 -26.15
CA ALA A 69 4.02 -5.37 -27.22
C ALA A 69 5.10 -4.77 -28.12
N LEU A 70 6.19 -4.24 -27.53
CA LEU A 70 7.32 -3.70 -28.28
C LEU A 70 8.00 -4.78 -29.15
N VAL A 71 8.34 -5.92 -28.52
CA VAL A 71 9.09 -7.00 -29.19
C VAL A 71 8.27 -7.68 -30.27
N SER A 72 6.95 -7.77 -30.11
CA SER A 72 6.07 -8.41 -31.11
C SER A 72 6.17 -7.77 -32.51
N GLY A 73 6.52 -6.47 -32.59
CA GLY A 73 6.60 -5.74 -33.84
C GLY A 73 7.90 -5.92 -34.65
N PHE A 74 8.93 -6.56 -34.11
CA PHE A 74 10.22 -6.71 -34.82
C PHE A 74 10.19 -7.65 -36.01
N GLY A 75 9.14 -8.43 -36.20
CA GLY A 75 8.93 -9.25 -37.38
C GLY A 75 9.80 -10.51 -37.49
N VAL A 76 10.58 -10.82 -36.44
CA VAL A 76 11.35 -12.08 -36.34
C VAL A 76 10.49 -13.13 -35.64
N GLY A 77 10.15 -14.20 -36.34
CA GLY A 77 9.12 -15.19 -35.94
C GLY A 77 9.15 -15.62 -34.45
N VAL A 78 10.33 -15.97 -33.93
CA VAL A 78 10.49 -16.38 -32.52
C VAL A 78 10.27 -15.19 -31.56
N LEU A 79 10.83 -14.02 -31.87
CA LEU A 79 10.67 -12.82 -31.03
C LEU A 79 9.21 -12.36 -31.02
N THR A 80 8.54 -12.40 -32.17
CA THR A 80 7.11 -12.06 -32.27
C THR A 80 6.26 -13.01 -31.42
N LEU A 81 6.56 -14.31 -31.40
CA LEU A 81 5.86 -15.27 -30.57
C LEU A 81 6.09 -15.00 -29.07
N ILE A 82 7.34 -14.77 -28.67
CA ILE A 82 7.66 -14.40 -27.27
C ILE A 82 6.95 -13.10 -26.88
N GLY A 83 6.99 -12.10 -27.75
CA GLY A 83 6.29 -10.84 -27.56
C GLY A 83 4.78 -11.02 -27.35
N PHE A 84 4.15 -11.84 -28.17
CA PHE A 84 2.72 -12.17 -28.01
C PHE A 84 2.46 -12.91 -26.68
N LEU A 85 3.24 -13.90 -26.31
CA LEU A 85 3.05 -14.63 -25.07
C LEU A 85 3.14 -13.71 -23.85
N LEU A 86 4.12 -12.80 -23.80
CA LEU A 86 4.26 -11.82 -22.75
C LEU A 86 3.08 -10.83 -22.73
N ALA A 87 2.64 -10.36 -23.90
CA ALA A 87 1.52 -9.44 -24.03
C ALA A 87 0.17 -10.07 -23.65
N ALA A 88 0.01 -11.38 -23.83
CA ALA A 88 -1.22 -12.11 -23.53
C ALA A 88 -1.44 -12.37 -22.03
N VAL A 89 -0.38 -12.41 -21.21
CA VAL A 89 -0.48 -12.77 -19.78
C VAL A 89 -1.49 -11.90 -19.02
N PRO A 90 -1.44 -10.56 -19.05
CA PRO A 90 -2.42 -9.74 -18.33
C PRO A 90 -3.84 -9.90 -18.84
N ALA A 91 -4.01 -10.11 -20.14
CA ALA A 91 -5.33 -10.36 -20.72
C ALA A 91 -5.93 -11.67 -20.19
N VAL A 92 -5.14 -12.72 -20.09
CA VAL A 92 -5.56 -14.00 -19.50
C VAL A 92 -5.91 -13.82 -18.03
N LEU A 93 -5.10 -13.11 -17.24
CA LEU A 93 -5.37 -12.84 -15.84
C LEU A 93 -6.65 -11.99 -15.65
N ALA A 94 -6.85 -10.96 -16.49
CA ALA A 94 -8.07 -10.16 -16.47
C ALA A 94 -9.30 -11.01 -16.81
N LEU A 95 -9.18 -11.94 -17.76
CA LEU A 95 -10.24 -12.86 -18.10
C LEU A 95 -10.56 -13.84 -16.95
N LEU A 96 -9.55 -14.41 -16.29
CA LEU A 96 -9.74 -15.27 -15.14
C LEU A 96 -10.48 -14.54 -14.01
N ARG A 97 -10.11 -13.28 -13.73
CA ARG A 97 -10.82 -12.43 -12.76
C ARG A 97 -12.28 -12.21 -13.15
N ALA A 98 -12.56 -11.97 -14.42
CA ALA A 98 -13.93 -11.79 -14.90
C ALA A 98 -14.79 -13.05 -14.68
N PHE A 99 -14.19 -14.25 -14.64
CA PHE A 99 -14.84 -15.51 -14.28
C PHE A 99 -14.79 -15.85 -12.77
N GLY A 100 -14.41 -14.88 -11.92
CA GLY A 100 -14.33 -15.07 -10.47
C GLY A 100 -13.17 -15.96 -10.02
N ARG A 101 -12.15 -16.16 -10.86
CA ARG A 101 -10.93 -16.88 -10.53
C ARG A 101 -9.79 -15.92 -10.36
N GLU A 102 -9.37 -15.70 -9.13
CA GLU A 102 -8.18 -14.89 -8.83
C GLU A 102 -7.01 -15.82 -8.50
N PRO A 103 -6.07 -16.02 -9.44
CA PRO A 103 -4.86 -16.74 -9.11
C PRO A 103 -4.06 -15.93 -8.09
N SER A 104 -3.79 -16.50 -6.93
CA SER A 104 -2.88 -15.91 -5.95
C SER A 104 -1.45 -15.99 -6.49
N LEU A 105 -0.89 -14.88 -6.88
CA LEU A 105 0.52 -14.79 -7.28
C LEU A 105 1.35 -14.43 -6.06
N ALA A 106 1.48 -15.38 -5.12
CA ALA A 106 2.32 -15.22 -3.96
C ALA A 106 3.79 -15.41 -4.36
N ILE A 107 4.54 -14.32 -4.49
CA ILE A 107 5.96 -14.34 -4.83
C ILE A 107 6.73 -13.58 -3.77
N GLY A 108 7.84 -14.15 -3.31
CA GLY A 108 8.77 -13.52 -2.38
C GLY A 108 8.78 -14.15 -0.99
N PRO A 109 9.67 -13.65 -0.10
CA PRO A 109 9.75 -14.12 1.27
C PRO A 109 8.47 -13.78 2.02
N SER A 110 8.08 -14.65 2.97
CA SER A 110 6.99 -14.36 3.89
C SER A 110 7.38 -13.22 4.84
N ALA A 111 6.44 -12.32 5.06
CA ALA A 111 6.47 -11.33 6.12
C ALA A 111 5.22 -11.52 6.99
N ARG A 112 5.28 -11.15 8.25
CA ARG A 112 4.14 -11.22 9.17
C ARG A 112 3.34 -9.94 9.13
N SER A 113 2.04 -10.09 9.14
CA SER A 113 1.08 -9.02 9.37
C SER A 113 -0.01 -9.54 10.32
N GLN A 114 -0.89 -8.71 10.79
CA GLN A 114 -1.90 -9.06 11.77
C GLN A 114 -3.23 -8.37 11.51
N ASN A 115 -4.32 -9.04 11.90
CA ASN A 115 -5.65 -8.48 11.95
C ASN A 115 -6.08 -8.26 13.40
N VAL A 116 -6.77 -7.17 13.67
CA VAL A 116 -7.46 -6.94 14.95
C VAL A 116 -8.92 -7.25 14.76
N ILE A 117 -9.44 -8.22 15.48
CA ILE A 117 -10.81 -8.73 15.34
C ILE A 117 -11.55 -8.55 16.66
N ALA A 118 -12.70 -7.89 16.62
CA ALA A 118 -13.62 -7.84 17.74
C ALA A 118 -15.01 -8.29 17.31
N VAL A 119 -15.65 -9.15 18.11
CA VAL A 119 -16.97 -9.69 17.81
C VAL A 119 -17.99 -9.19 18.84
N HIS A 120 -18.94 -8.40 18.37
CA HIS A 120 -20.09 -8.01 19.16
C HIS A 120 -21.26 -8.92 18.81
N ARG A 121 -21.79 -9.63 19.81
CA ARG A 121 -23.00 -10.46 19.65
C ARG A 121 -24.21 -9.63 19.98
N ALA A 122 -25.11 -9.52 19.01
CA ALA A 122 -26.39 -8.86 19.22
C ALA A 122 -27.20 -9.62 20.28
N THR A 123 -27.77 -8.87 21.22
CA THR A 123 -28.63 -9.38 22.29
C THR A 123 -30.00 -8.71 22.19
N GLY A 124 -31.06 -9.44 22.51
CA GLY A 124 -32.41 -8.87 22.56
C GLY A 124 -33.45 -9.71 21.83
N PRO A 125 -34.74 -9.34 21.98
CA PRO A 125 -35.86 -10.14 21.49
C PRO A 125 -35.99 -10.18 19.97
N LEU A 126 -35.33 -9.27 19.26
CA LEU A 126 -35.37 -9.20 17.79
C LEU A 126 -34.26 -10.01 17.13
N VAL A 127 -33.37 -10.65 17.90
CA VAL A 127 -32.31 -11.48 17.34
C VAL A 127 -32.91 -12.79 16.81
N VAL A 128 -32.93 -12.91 15.50
CA VAL A 128 -33.36 -14.13 14.82
C VAL A 128 -32.19 -15.09 14.69
N LYS A 129 -32.36 -16.33 15.16
CA LYS A 129 -31.37 -17.38 15.02
C LYS A 129 -31.06 -17.62 13.54
N GLY A 130 -29.78 -17.49 13.15
CA GLY A 130 -29.35 -17.67 11.76
C GLY A 130 -29.28 -16.37 10.93
N SER A 131 -29.44 -15.19 11.54
CA SER A 131 -29.15 -13.90 10.88
C SER A 131 -27.68 -13.86 10.42
N ARG A 132 -27.46 -13.22 9.26
CA ARG A 132 -26.10 -13.06 8.72
C ARG A 132 -25.34 -12.04 9.56
N PRO A 133 -24.06 -12.27 9.88
CA PRO A 133 -23.24 -11.27 10.54
C PRO A 133 -23.00 -10.07 9.60
N ILE A 134 -22.93 -8.88 10.19
CA ILE A 134 -22.41 -7.68 9.52
C ILE A 134 -20.92 -7.62 9.85
N VAL A 135 -20.10 -7.55 8.82
CA VAL A 135 -18.63 -7.39 8.96
C VAL A 135 -18.26 -5.97 8.54
N VAL A 136 -17.62 -5.24 9.44
CA VAL A 136 -17.07 -3.90 9.15
C VAL A 136 -15.57 -4.03 9.14
N VAL A 137 -14.92 -3.57 8.09
CA VAL A 137 -13.48 -3.74 7.86
C VAL A 137 -12.84 -2.38 7.58
N ALA A 138 -11.69 -2.13 8.17
CA ALA A 138 -10.80 -1.01 7.83
C ALA A 138 -9.35 -1.48 7.95
N HIS A 139 -8.48 -1.10 7.02
CA HIS A 139 -7.05 -1.32 7.19
C HIS A 139 -6.43 -0.19 8.03
N TYR A 140 -5.35 -0.46 8.72
CA TYR A 140 -4.71 0.47 9.65
C TYR A 140 -3.23 0.71 9.35
N ASP A 141 -2.66 -0.03 8.41
CA ASP A 141 -1.34 0.24 7.87
C ASP A 141 -1.32 1.57 7.13
N THR A 142 -0.17 2.23 7.16
CA THR A 142 0.03 3.52 6.49
C THR A 142 0.71 3.35 5.14
N PRO A 143 0.17 3.95 4.06
CA PRO A 143 0.72 3.80 2.73
C PRO A 143 2.00 4.63 2.54
N HIS A 144 2.77 4.27 1.53
CA HIS A 144 3.83 5.12 1.00
C HIS A 144 3.26 6.26 0.15
N GLU A 145 4.02 7.33 -0.01
CA GLU A 145 3.67 8.38 -0.95
C GLU A 145 3.63 7.82 -2.38
N ASN A 146 2.65 8.28 -3.15
CA ASN A 146 2.54 7.89 -4.55
C ASN A 146 2.14 9.09 -5.39
N PHE A 147 2.95 9.45 -6.40
CA PHE A 147 2.72 10.58 -7.28
C PHE A 147 1.40 10.46 -8.07
N LEU A 148 0.88 9.25 -8.24
CA LEU A 148 -0.41 9.03 -8.90
C LEU A 148 -1.56 9.71 -8.16
N TYR A 149 -1.45 9.91 -6.84
CA TYR A 149 -2.45 10.61 -6.04
C TYR A 149 -2.26 12.13 -6.01
N SER A 150 -1.31 12.67 -6.80
CA SER A 150 -1.20 14.11 -6.97
C SER A 150 -2.47 14.73 -7.56
N THR A 151 -2.74 15.98 -7.25
CA THR A 151 -3.94 16.70 -7.72
C THR A 151 -4.10 16.72 -9.24
N ALA A 152 -2.99 16.61 -9.98
CA ALA A 152 -2.98 16.58 -11.44
C ALA A 152 -3.39 15.22 -12.02
N ILE A 153 -3.08 14.10 -11.36
CA ILE A 153 -3.26 12.73 -11.89
C ILE A 153 -4.45 12.02 -11.24
N ALA A 154 -4.65 12.21 -9.95
CA ALA A 154 -5.69 11.52 -9.17
C ALA A 154 -7.10 11.52 -9.80
N PRO A 155 -7.58 12.62 -10.42
CA PRO A 155 -8.91 12.62 -11.05
C PRO A 155 -9.05 11.61 -12.20
N TYR A 156 -7.94 11.24 -12.84
CA TYR A 156 -7.92 10.32 -13.99
C TYR A 156 -7.71 8.86 -13.58
N LEU A 157 -7.24 8.57 -12.34
CA LEU A 157 -6.98 7.22 -11.88
C LEU A 157 -8.17 6.26 -12.01
N PRO A 158 -9.41 6.65 -11.66
CA PRO A 158 -10.57 5.77 -11.83
C PRO A 158 -10.80 5.37 -13.28
N LEU A 159 -10.52 6.29 -14.23
CA LEU A 159 -10.59 5.99 -15.67
C LEU A 159 -9.48 5.04 -16.08
N VAL A 160 -8.23 5.32 -15.69
CA VAL A 160 -7.05 4.49 -15.99
C VAL A 160 -7.26 3.07 -15.46
N ALA A 161 -7.71 2.91 -14.23
CA ALA A 161 -8.01 1.61 -13.62
C ALA A 161 -9.11 0.86 -14.39
N ARG A 162 -10.17 1.56 -14.78
CA ARG A 162 -11.31 0.97 -15.53
C ARG A 162 -10.91 0.50 -16.91
N VAL A 163 -10.05 1.25 -17.62
CA VAL A 163 -9.65 0.90 -18.99
C VAL A 163 -8.48 -0.07 -19.04
N SER A 164 -7.76 -0.31 -17.96
CA SER A 164 -6.58 -1.19 -17.94
C SER A 164 -6.87 -2.62 -18.42
N ALA A 165 -7.98 -3.22 -17.97
CA ALA A 165 -8.37 -4.55 -18.40
C ALA A 165 -8.77 -4.61 -19.89
N PRO A 166 -9.68 -3.76 -20.41
CA PRO A 166 -9.94 -3.69 -21.85
C PRO A 166 -8.69 -3.43 -22.68
N CYS A 167 -7.81 -2.55 -22.21
CA CYS A 167 -6.56 -2.25 -22.88
C CYS A 167 -5.63 -3.48 -22.95
N SER A 168 -5.58 -4.31 -21.91
CA SER A 168 -4.77 -5.54 -21.94
C SER A 168 -5.27 -6.52 -23.01
N TYR A 169 -6.58 -6.63 -23.22
CA TYR A 169 -7.14 -7.43 -24.33
C TYR A 169 -6.76 -6.83 -25.71
N ALA A 170 -6.80 -5.51 -25.84
CA ALA A 170 -6.38 -4.83 -27.06
C ALA A 170 -4.90 -5.06 -27.35
N VAL A 171 -4.02 -4.98 -26.32
CA VAL A 171 -2.58 -5.29 -26.47
C VAL A 171 -2.38 -6.71 -26.96
N ALA A 172 -3.03 -7.69 -26.32
CA ALA A 172 -2.93 -9.10 -26.72
C ALA A 172 -3.41 -9.33 -28.15
N ALA A 173 -4.54 -8.71 -28.54
CA ALA A 173 -5.06 -8.80 -29.90
C ALA A 173 -4.11 -8.17 -30.93
N CYS A 174 -3.56 -7.00 -30.64
CA CYS A 174 -2.59 -6.32 -31.52
C CYS A 174 -1.29 -7.13 -31.66
N ALA A 175 -0.79 -7.73 -30.56
CA ALA A 175 0.37 -8.61 -30.58
C ALA A 175 0.09 -9.90 -31.36
N PHE A 176 -1.13 -10.46 -31.27
CA PHE A 176 -1.54 -11.63 -32.04
C PHE A 176 -1.53 -11.33 -33.55
N VAL A 177 -1.97 -10.14 -33.96
CA VAL A 177 -1.95 -9.72 -35.39
C VAL A 177 -0.53 -9.79 -35.96
N GLN A 178 0.51 -9.56 -35.14
CA GLN A 178 1.90 -9.66 -35.62
C GLN A 178 2.32 -11.08 -35.99
N LEU A 179 1.65 -12.12 -35.48
CA LEU A 179 1.89 -13.52 -35.82
C LEU A 179 1.27 -13.90 -37.21
N LEU A 180 0.31 -13.09 -37.68
CA LEU A 180 -0.42 -13.41 -38.88
C LEU A 180 0.36 -12.95 -40.12
N GLY A 181 1.17 -13.84 -40.69
CA GLY A 181 2.06 -13.56 -41.83
C GLY A 181 1.36 -13.10 -43.10
N PHE A 182 0.04 -13.31 -43.25
CA PHE A 182 -0.75 -12.88 -44.40
C PHE A 182 -1.21 -11.41 -44.33
N ILE A 183 -1.05 -10.74 -43.18
CA ILE A 183 -1.42 -9.34 -43.01
C ILE A 183 -0.32 -8.45 -43.60
N PRO A 184 -0.68 -7.44 -44.47
CA PRO A 184 0.27 -6.52 -45.07
C PRO A 184 1.08 -5.74 -43.98
N ALA A 185 2.37 -5.51 -44.24
CA ALA A 185 3.26 -4.81 -43.34
C ALA A 185 2.72 -3.44 -42.85
N PRO A 186 2.13 -2.56 -43.68
CA PRO A 186 1.57 -1.29 -43.19
C PRO A 186 0.48 -1.49 -42.12
N ALA A 187 -0.41 -2.47 -42.29
CA ALA A 187 -1.46 -2.75 -41.35
C ALA A 187 -0.88 -3.30 -40.04
N ARG A 188 0.13 -4.19 -40.08
CA ARG A 188 0.83 -4.67 -38.87
C ARG A 188 1.48 -3.54 -38.09
N ILE A 189 2.10 -2.56 -38.75
CA ILE A 189 2.68 -1.39 -38.09
C ILE A 189 1.59 -0.61 -37.35
N VAL A 190 0.41 -0.40 -37.95
CA VAL A 190 -0.71 0.27 -37.26
C VAL A 190 -1.13 -0.48 -36.01
N PHE A 191 -1.36 -1.80 -36.10
CA PHE A 191 -1.70 -2.61 -34.93
C PHE A 191 -0.59 -2.62 -33.88
N TRP A 192 0.68 -2.62 -34.26
CA TRP A 192 1.80 -2.53 -33.34
C TRP A 192 1.76 -1.23 -32.52
N VAL A 193 1.61 -0.08 -33.23
CA VAL A 193 1.50 1.23 -32.56
C VAL A 193 0.28 1.28 -31.65
N LEU A 194 -0.87 0.80 -32.10
CA LEU A 194 -2.09 0.74 -31.27
C LEU A 194 -1.89 -0.14 -30.02
N GLY A 195 -1.18 -1.27 -30.14
CA GLY A 195 -0.84 -2.13 -29.01
C GLY A 195 0.04 -1.42 -27.99
N ILE A 196 1.05 -0.68 -28.43
CA ILE A 196 1.92 0.12 -27.55
C ILE A 196 1.10 1.19 -26.82
N LEU A 197 0.25 1.93 -27.54
CA LEU A 197 -0.60 2.96 -26.93
C LEU A 197 -1.60 2.37 -25.93
N ALA A 198 -2.18 1.22 -26.25
CA ALA A 198 -3.08 0.52 -25.35
C ALA A 198 -2.39 -0.01 -24.07
N ALA A 199 -1.08 -0.22 -24.07
CA ALA A 199 -0.33 -0.65 -22.88
C ALA A 199 -0.08 0.50 -21.89
N LEU A 200 -0.13 1.77 -22.30
CA LEU A 200 0.23 2.92 -21.48
C LEU A 200 -0.53 3.03 -20.13
N PRO A 201 -1.85 2.78 -20.05
CA PRO A 201 -2.56 2.81 -18.79
C PRO A 201 -1.97 1.86 -17.75
N SER A 202 -1.65 0.63 -18.15
CA SER A 202 -1.05 -0.37 -17.24
C SER A 202 0.38 -0.03 -16.87
N VAL A 203 1.16 0.57 -17.79
CA VAL A 203 2.52 1.05 -17.50
C VAL A 203 2.49 2.19 -16.48
N LEU A 204 1.56 3.13 -16.61
CA LEU A 204 1.40 4.22 -15.64
C LEU A 204 1.16 3.66 -14.21
N LEU A 205 0.26 2.70 -14.08
CA LEU A 205 0.00 2.04 -12.79
C LEU A 205 1.22 1.28 -12.28
N ALA A 206 1.96 0.61 -13.18
CA ALA A 206 3.18 -0.10 -12.82
C ALA A 206 4.28 0.84 -12.31
N VAL A 207 4.47 1.99 -12.96
CA VAL A 207 5.42 3.01 -12.51
C VAL A 207 5.04 3.55 -11.14
N GLY A 208 3.74 3.79 -10.90
CA GLY A 208 3.24 4.18 -9.58
C GLY A 208 3.55 3.15 -8.50
N ALA A 209 3.30 1.87 -8.77
CA ALA A 209 3.57 0.79 -7.81
C ALA A 209 5.07 0.58 -7.53
N ILE A 210 5.94 0.86 -8.49
CA ILE A 210 7.40 0.82 -8.27
C ILE A 210 7.85 2.05 -7.48
N TYR A 211 7.34 3.25 -7.82
CA TYR A 211 7.65 4.48 -7.10
C TYR A 211 7.29 4.38 -5.62
N GLU A 212 6.13 3.83 -5.30
CA GLU A 212 5.65 3.59 -3.95
C GLU A 212 6.66 2.81 -3.09
N ARG A 213 7.44 1.90 -3.69
CA ARG A 213 8.46 1.10 -2.98
C ARG A 213 9.67 1.88 -2.52
N VAL A 214 9.97 3.01 -3.12
CA VAL A 214 11.14 3.84 -2.84
C VAL A 214 10.77 5.17 -2.20
N SER A 215 9.49 5.51 -2.15
CA SER A 215 8.99 6.74 -1.55
C SER A 215 8.85 6.60 -0.02
N PRO A 216 8.87 7.71 0.73
CA PRO A 216 8.64 7.69 2.17
C PRO A 216 7.22 7.26 2.50
N CYS A 217 7.03 6.75 3.71
CA CYS A 217 5.70 6.44 4.24
C CYS A 217 4.99 7.71 4.70
N THR A 218 3.67 7.74 4.57
CA THR A 218 2.82 8.84 5.05
C THR A 218 2.33 8.59 6.47
N LEU A 219 1.83 9.63 7.14
CA LEU A 219 1.16 9.50 8.43
C LEU A 219 -0.18 8.75 8.36
N GLY A 220 -0.72 8.56 7.16
CA GLY A 220 -1.94 7.79 6.95
C GLY A 220 -3.20 8.36 7.58
N ALA A 221 -3.29 9.68 7.82
CA ALA A 221 -4.45 10.28 8.49
C ALA A 221 -5.76 10.03 7.73
N ASN A 222 -5.74 10.21 6.40
CA ASN A 222 -6.88 9.95 5.54
C ASN A 222 -6.91 8.50 5.06
N ASP A 223 -5.76 7.93 4.76
CA ASP A 223 -5.57 6.57 4.27
C ASP A 223 -4.62 5.80 5.23
N ASN A 224 -5.10 5.09 6.29
CA ASN A 224 -6.54 4.83 6.45
C ASN A 224 -7.03 5.00 7.91
N LYS A 225 -6.35 5.80 8.74
CA LYS A 225 -6.77 6.07 10.13
C LYS A 225 -8.19 6.61 10.21
N ALA A 226 -8.63 7.39 9.21
CA ALA A 226 -9.99 7.90 9.15
C ALA A 226 -11.04 6.78 9.09
N SER A 227 -10.77 5.69 8.35
CA SER A 227 -11.67 4.54 8.29
C SER A 227 -11.67 3.74 9.60
N VAL A 228 -10.50 3.62 10.26
CA VAL A 228 -10.41 3.00 11.59
C VAL A 228 -11.18 3.82 12.62
N ALA A 229 -11.04 5.14 12.61
CA ALA A 229 -11.82 6.04 13.46
C ALA A 229 -13.33 5.91 13.21
N SER A 230 -13.73 5.75 11.93
CA SER A 230 -15.13 5.52 11.57
C SER A 230 -15.62 4.17 12.09
N LEU A 231 -14.81 3.12 12.02
CA LEU A 231 -15.13 1.80 12.58
C LEU A 231 -15.34 1.90 14.09
N LEU A 232 -14.44 2.57 14.82
CA LEU A 232 -14.57 2.80 16.26
C LEU A 232 -15.80 3.66 16.59
N GLY A 233 -16.14 4.64 15.77
CA GLY A 233 -17.39 5.40 15.88
C GLY A 233 -18.64 4.54 15.69
N VAL A 234 -18.62 3.54 14.80
CA VAL A 234 -19.69 2.54 14.69
C VAL A 234 -19.78 1.71 15.96
N MET A 235 -18.65 1.27 16.52
CA MET A 235 -18.62 0.55 17.79
C MET A 235 -19.21 1.39 18.92
N GLU A 236 -18.86 2.67 19.01
CA GLU A 236 -19.40 3.60 20.02
C GLU A 236 -20.93 3.75 19.93
N ASN A 237 -21.50 3.71 18.72
CA ASN A 237 -22.95 3.75 18.53
C ASN A 237 -23.64 2.44 18.92
N VAL A 238 -23.00 1.29 18.70
CA VAL A 238 -23.56 -0.03 19.00
C VAL A 238 -23.34 -0.40 20.47
N ARG A 239 -22.20 -0.05 21.02
CA ARG A 239 -21.80 -0.35 22.39
C ARG A 239 -20.92 0.76 22.93
N PRO A 240 -21.55 1.80 23.53
CA PRO A 240 -20.82 2.96 24.04
C PRO A 240 -19.74 2.56 25.09
N SER A 241 -18.52 3.05 24.94
CA SER A 241 -17.43 2.85 25.90
C SER A 241 -17.63 3.67 27.16
N GLY A 242 -18.35 4.78 27.06
CA GLY A 242 -18.46 5.79 28.12
C GLY A 242 -17.20 6.65 28.30
N LEU A 243 -16.17 6.41 27.51
CA LEU A 243 -14.88 7.11 27.55
C LEU A 243 -14.71 7.98 26.31
N VAL A 244 -13.99 9.08 26.46
CA VAL A 244 -13.48 9.86 25.33
C VAL A 244 -11.98 9.63 25.29
N PRO A 245 -11.42 9.08 24.20
CA PRO A 245 -9.98 8.87 24.11
C PRO A 245 -9.29 10.24 24.16
N THR A 246 -8.54 10.45 25.22
CA THR A 246 -7.79 11.70 25.40
C THR A 246 -6.38 11.50 24.87
N PRO A 247 -5.95 12.31 23.90
CA PRO A 247 -4.58 12.32 23.48
C PRO A 247 -3.67 12.64 24.69
N ARG A 248 -2.50 12.00 24.75
CA ARG A 248 -1.51 12.42 25.74
C ARG A 248 -1.17 13.88 25.45
N PRO A 249 -1.15 14.79 26.45
CA PRO A 249 -0.61 16.13 26.25
C PRO A 249 0.75 16.00 25.54
N ALA A 250 1.00 16.82 24.53
CA ALA A 250 2.31 16.89 23.91
C ALA A 250 3.33 16.97 25.07
N ALA A 251 4.34 16.10 25.05
CA ALA A 251 5.40 16.21 26.02
C ALA A 251 5.88 17.65 25.97
N GLU A 252 5.88 18.34 27.12
CA GLU A 252 6.53 19.65 27.19
C GLU A 252 7.91 19.48 26.55
N PRO A 253 8.32 20.38 25.63
CA PRO A 253 9.64 20.28 25.04
C PRO A 253 10.63 20.12 26.19
N GLU A 254 11.44 19.07 26.16
CA GLU A 254 12.53 18.91 27.12
C GLU A 254 13.28 20.25 27.13
N PRO A 255 13.54 20.84 28.31
CA PRO A 255 14.30 22.08 28.38
C PRO A 255 15.59 21.86 27.60
N GLU A 256 15.78 22.67 26.56
CA GLU A 256 17.00 22.64 25.74
C GLU A 256 18.19 22.57 26.68
N ALA A 257 19.01 21.53 26.55
CA ALA A 257 20.25 21.42 27.30
C ALA A 257 20.98 22.75 27.13
N PRO A 258 21.53 23.36 28.21
CA PRO A 258 22.22 24.64 28.09
C PRO A 258 23.27 24.49 27.00
N GLU A 259 23.22 25.38 25.99
CA GLU A 259 24.25 25.47 24.98
C GLU A 259 25.60 25.54 25.70
N GLU A 260 26.40 24.49 25.56
CA GLU A 260 27.80 24.56 25.98
C GLU A 260 28.41 25.73 25.21
N GLY A 261 28.69 26.82 25.90
CA GLY A 261 29.36 27.97 25.32
C GLY A 261 30.69 27.53 24.72
N PRO A 262 31.21 28.25 23.73
CA PRO A 262 32.43 27.86 23.02
C PRO A 262 33.55 27.65 24.04
N GLU A 263 34.13 26.43 24.07
CA GLU A 263 35.33 26.13 24.84
C GLU A 263 36.42 27.13 24.47
N GLU A 264 36.86 27.92 25.43
CA GLU A 264 38.08 28.73 25.27
C GLU A 264 39.27 27.79 24.97
N PRO A 265 40.06 28.09 23.98
CA PRO A 265 41.24 27.27 23.68
C PRO A 265 42.21 27.31 24.86
N ALA A 266 42.45 26.13 25.43
CA ALA A 266 43.48 25.95 26.47
C ALA A 266 44.80 26.53 26.02
N SER A 267 45.32 27.51 26.75
CA SER A 267 46.65 28.08 26.54
C SER A 267 47.69 26.97 26.80
N GLU A 268 48.37 26.55 25.76
CA GLU A 268 49.60 25.77 25.85
C GLU A 268 50.70 26.64 26.47
N ASP A 269 50.88 26.53 27.79
CA ASP A 269 52.12 27.01 28.43
C ASP A 269 53.03 25.80 28.67
N GLY A 270 53.95 25.62 27.73
CA GLY A 270 54.95 24.55 27.71
C GLY A 270 56.13 24.87 28.63
N GLY A 271 56.10 24.37 29.85
CA GLY A 271 57.25 24.33 30.73
C GLY A 271 57.91 22.95 30.76
N TYR A 272 58.95 22.73 29.95
CA TYR A 272 59.88 21.61 30.14
C TYR A 272 60.85 21.90 31.26
N PRO A 273 61.00 21.07 32.27
CA PRO A 273 62.14 21.16 33.19
C PRO A 273 63.39 20.51 32.52
N ALA A 274 64.48 21.26 32.54
CA ALA A 274 65.81 20.85 32.10
C ALA A 274 66.32 19.66 32.92
N ALA A 275 66.95 18.70 32.23
CA ALA A 275 67.74 17.63 32.80
C ALA A 275 69.11 18.17 33.18
N GLU A 276 69.55 18.01 34.41
CA GLU A 276 70.96 18.18 34.83
C GLU A 276 71.72 16.84 34.70
N PRO A 277 73.01 16.89 34.38
CA PRO A 277 73.83 15.70 34.20
C PRO A 277 74.60 15.33 35.46
N ALA A 278 74.71 14.06 35.72
CA ALA A 278 75.85 13.41 36.41
C ALA A 278 75.75 11.88 36.23
#